data_62408565d20afa42e2cd4815c2b34b53
#
_entry.id   62408565d20afa42e2cd4815c2b34b53
#
_cell.length_a   1.000
_cell.length_b   1.000
_cell.length_c   1.000
_cell.angle_alpha   90.00
_cell.angle_beta   90.00
_cell.angle_gamma   90.00
#
_symmetry.space_group_name_H-M   'P 1'
#
loop_
_entity.id
_entity.type
_entity.pdbx_description
1 polymer ?
#
loop_
_entity_poly.entity_id
_entity_poly.type
_entity_poly.pdbx_seq_one_letter_code
_entity_poly.pdbx_strand_id
1 'polypeptide(L)'
;MSKGKLHYAWIIVFVTFLAFLAVQGGRLAFGAFMEPWERDLSIDRGTTSLISTLSFVIYGISQPFIGRLIDKFGARMVISASTLLVGISFFMISFVQVPWQLFVLYAFVSIGVGGASNVAGTVLVANWFTKKRGLALGILEAGFGFGQMLLVPGSLLLIHYFDWRITHILLGVFLMLIIFPVVLFFLRNQPDEKDMEPLGGLQRKDQSTVEPEKTTEAKFSLRELLGKRTFWFVMLPFAVCGFTSTGLMDTHLIPFASYCGFSPAVTSAAVSILAGFNIVGILLSGVIADRWSSRKLLVLLYFVRALSIVLLLFIHDPILLLVFAALFGIVDFSTVAPTQVLTAQYFKNYSLGFIVGCLFLSHQIGSALGAYVPGLM
;
A
#
# COMPACT_ATOMS: atom_id res chain seq x y z
N MET A 1 21.41 -28.79 10.37
CA MET A 1 21.31 -27.75 9.32
C MET A 1 20.85 -28.42 8.04
N SER A 2 19.53 -28.38 7.75
CA SER A 2 18.98 -28.94 6.50
C SER A 2 19.31 -27.99 5.35
N LYS A 3 20.22 -28.42 4.46
CA LYS A 3 20.54 -27.71 3.23
C LYS A 3 19.30 -27.69 2.31
N GLY A 4 18.82 -26.52 1.94
CA GLY A 4 18.15 -26.30 0.67
C GLY A 4 16.62 -26.20 0.62
N LYS A 5 15.88 -26.21 1.75
CA LYS A 5 14.42 -25.96 1.66
C LYS A 5 14.10 -24.50 1.97
N LEU A 6 13.43 -23.84 1.03
CA LEU A 6 12.91 -22.49 1.21
C LEU A 6 11.94 -22.47 2.42
N HIS A 7 12.19 -21.59 3.40
CA HIS A 7 11.32 -21.48 4.57
C HIS A 7 9.94 -20.99 4.13
N TYR A 8 8.87 -21.57 4.68
CA TYR A 8 7.49 -21.28 4.28
C TYR A 8 7.11 -19.81 4.42
N ALA A 9 7.76 -19.07 5.31
CA ALA A 9 7.60 -17.62 5.44
C ALA A 9 7.78 -16.87 4.11
N TRP A 10 8.69 -17.33 3.24
CA TRP A 10 8.88 -16.71 1.92
C TRP A 10 7.74 -17.04 0.94
N ILE A 11 7.08 -18.19 1.12
CA ILE A 11 5.85 -18.51 0.38
C ILE A 11 4.73 -17.58 0.81
N ILE A 12 4.61 -17.30 2.12
CA ILE A 12 3.65 -16.32 2.64
C ILE A 12 3.89 -14.93 2.03
N VAL A 13 5.15 -14.47 1.99
CA VAL A 13 5.51 -13.19 1.37
C VAL A 13 5.15 -13.18 -0.12
N PHE A 14 5.49 -14.24 -0.86
CA PHE A 14 5.22 -14.34 -2.28
C PHE A 14 3.71 -14.34 -2.60
N VAL A 15 2.91 -15.11 -1.86
CA VAL A 15 1.45 -15.15 -2.03
C VAL A 15 0.81 -13.82 -1.69
N THR A 16 1.27 -13.16 -0.61
CA THR A 16 0.78 -11.83 -0.23
C THR A 16 1.18 -10.78 -1.26
N PHE A 17 2.41 -10.84 -1.78
CA PHE A 17 2.89 -10.01 -2.87
C PHE A 17 2.02 -10.14 -4.12
N LEU A 18 1.67 -11.37 -4.53
CA LEU A 18 0.77 -11.59 -5.66
C LEU A 18 -0.62 -11.00 -5.43
N ALA A 19 -1.16 -11.15 -4.22
CA ALA A 19 -2.44 -10.56 -3.85
C ALA A 19 -2.39 -9.02 -3.92
N PHE A 20 -1.33 -8.40 -3.40
CA PHE A 20 -1.14 -6.95 -3.45
C PHE A 20 -0.96 -6.46 -4.88
N LEU A 21 -0.10 -7.12 -5.66
CA LEU A 21 0.09 -6.82 -7.08
C LEU A 21 -1.24 -6.82 -7.83
N ALA A 22 -2.05 -7.87 -7.66
CA ALA A 22 -3.30 -8.03 -8.40
C ALA A 22 -4.40 -7.06 -7.93
N VAL A 23 -4.62 -6.96 -6.61
CA VAL A 23 -5.71 -6.16 -6.05
C VAL A 23 -5.40 -4.66 -6.15
N GLN A 24 -4.20 -4.25 -5.73
CA GLN A 24 -3.80 -2.84 -5.78
C GLN A 24 -3.57 -2.36 -7.21
N GLY A 25 -2.92 -3.19 -8.04
CA GLY A 25 -2.71 -2.87 -9.45
C GLY A 25 -4.01 -2.71 -10.22
N GLY A 26 -5.01 -3.57 -9.95
CA GLY A 26 -6.35 -3.44 -10.53
C GLY A 26 -7.04 -2.13 -10.13
N ARG A 27 -6.91 -1.71 -8.86
CA ARG A 27 -7.41 -0.40 -8.40
C ARG A 27 -6.69 0.77 -9.09
N LEU A 28 -5.37 0.71 -9.22
CA LEU A 28 -4.56 1.76 -9.84
C LEU A 28 -4.84 1.90 -11.34
N ALA A 29 -5.37 0.86 -11.98
CA ALA A 29 -5.83 0.92 -13.37
C ALA A 29 -7.10 1.78 -13.58
N PHE A 30 -7.73 2.32 -12.51
CA PHE A 30 -8.91 3.19 -12.59
C PHE A 30 -8.80 4.25 -13.68
N GLY A 31 -7.64 4.93 -13.77
CA GLY A 31 -7.41 5.97 -14.77
C GLY A 31 -7.56 5.50 -16.22
N ALA A 32 -7.25 4.23 -16.51
CA ALA A 32 -7.41 3.65 -17.85
C ALA A 32 -8.88 3.50 -18.27
N PHE A 33 -9.80 3.42 -17.31
CA PHE A 33 -11.22 3.24 -17.56
C PHE A 33 -12.01 4.55 -17.60
N MET A 34 -11.45 5.69 -17.17
CA MET A 34 -12.18 6.96 -17.09
C MET A 34 -12.79 7.38 -18.44
N GLU A 35 -11.96 7.46 -19.48
CA GLU A 35 -12.41 7.88 -20.81
C GLU A 35 -13.46 6.91 -21.41
N PRO A 36 -13.30 5.58 -21.40
CA PRO A 36 -14.34 4.65 -21.78
C PRO A 36 -15.67 4.84 -21.05
N TRP A 37 -15.64 5.07 -19.73
CA TRP A 37 -16.87 5.32 -18.95
C TRP A 37 -17.52 6.65 -19.28
N GLU A 38 -16.71 7.71 -19.43
CA GLU A 38 -17.20 9.03 -19.82
C GLU A 38 -17.99 8.96 -21.13
N ARG A 39 -17.43 8.23 -22.11
CA ARG A 39 -18.06 8.04 -23.41
C ARG A 39 -19.31 7.16 -23.35
N ASP A 40 -19.25 5.97 -22.74
CA ASP A 40 -20.29 4.97 -22.80
C ASP A 40 -21.46 5.22 -21.84
N LEU A 41 -21.19 5.86 -20.69
CA LEU A 41 -22.19 6.20 -19.69
C LEU A 41 -22.63 7.67 -19.75
N SER A 42 -22.07 8.44 -20.71
CA SER A 42 -22.37 9.88 -20.89
C SER A 42 -22.20 10.69 -19.62
N ILE A 43 -21.09 10.44 -18.88
CA ILE A 43 -20.72 11.16 -17.66
C ILE A 43 -19.56 12.10 -17.92
N ASP A 44 -19.49 13.15 -17.12
CA ASP A 44 -18.41 14.13 -17.20
C ASP A 44 -17.17 13.70 -16.39
N ARG A 45 -16.06 14.34 -16.64
CA ARG A 45 -14.79 14.12 -15.92
C ARG A 45 -14.92 14.41 -14.41
N GLY A 46 -15.76 15.35 -14.01
CA GLY A 46 -16.03 15.65 -12.61
C GLY A 46 -16.64 14.46 -11.88
N THR A 47 -17.60 13.79 -12.49
CA THR A 47 -18.26 12.59 -11.94
C THR A 47 -17.27 11.43 -11.78
N THR A 48 -16.43 11.15 -12.79
CA THR A 48 -15.41 10.08 -12.69
C THR A 48 -14.36 10.41 -11.64
N SER A 49 -13.94 11.66 -11.54
CA SER A 49 -13.03 12.12 -10.48
C SER A 49 -13.63 12.01 -9.08
N LEU A 50 -14.95 12.25 -8.94
CA LEU A 50 -15.66 12.09 -7.67
C LEU A 50 -15.72 10.62 -7.24
N ILE A 51 -15.92 9.67 -8.17
CA ILE A 51 -15.86 8.23 -7.89
C ILE A 51 -14.48 7.86 -7.33
N SER A 52 -13.41 8.33 -7.97
CA SER A 52 -12.04 8.11 -7.51
C SER A 52 -11.80 8.69 -6.11
N THR A 53 -12.20 9.94 -5.89
CA THR A 53 -12.05 10.62 -4.59
C THR A 53 -12.75 9.87 -3.48
N LEU A 54 -14.02 9.49 -3.71
CA LEU A 54 -14.80 8.71 -2.74
C LEU A 54 -14.16 7.34 -2.46
N SER A 55 -13.59 6.70 -3.50
CA SER A 55 -12.83 5.46 -3.37
C SER A 55 -11.63 5.63 -2.42
N PHE A 56 -10.86 6.71 -2.53
CA PHE A 56 -9.75 6.99 -1.61
C PHE A 56 -10.22 7.23 -0.18
N VAL A 57 -11.31 7.98 0.01
CA VAL A 57 -11.89 8.26 1.33
C VAL A 57 -12.36 6.96 2.00
N ILE A 58 -13.13 6.13 1.28
CA ILE A 58 -13.61 4.85 1.79
C ILE A 58 -12.45 3.92 2.12
N TYR A 59 -11.44 3.83 1.24
CA TYR A 59 -10.22 3.07 1.48
C TYR A 59 -9.53 3.52 2.77
N GLY A 60 -9.30 4.83 2.96
CA GLY A 60 -8.66 5.37 4.15
C GLY A 60 -9.43 5.07 5.43
N ILE A 61 -10.74 5.35 5.44
CA ILE A 61 -11.60 5.11 6.61
C ILE A 61 -11.69 3.61 6.93
N SER A 62 -11.67 2.73 5.93
CA SER A 62 -11.78 1.28 6.14
C SER A 62 -10.57 0.68 6.87
N GLN A 63 -9.37 1.28 6.79
CA GLN A 63 -8.12 0.70 7.30
C GLN A 63 -8.16 0.29 8.78
N PRO A 64 -8.60 1.12 9.75
CA PRO A 64 -8.65 0.70 11.15
C PRO A 64 -9.68 -0.42 11.41
N PHE A 65 -10.79 -0.43 10.65
CA PHE A 65 -11.81 -1.49 10.77
C PHE A 65 -11.28 -2.82 10.21
N ILE A 66 -10.64 -2.77 9.05
CA ILE A 66 -9.95 -3.91 8.44
C ILE A 66 -8.87 -4.44 9.39
N GLY A 67 -8.10 -3.56 10.03
CA GLY A 67 -7.13 -3.96 11.03
C GLY A 67 -7.74 -4.78 12.17
N ARG A 68 -8.90 -4.35 12.70
CA ARG A 68 -9.63 -5.14 13.71
C ARG A 68 -10.16 -6.47 13.18
N LEU A 69 -10.61 -6.51 11.91
CA LEU A 69 -11.03 -7.76 11.28
C LEU A 69 -9.86 -8.74 11.15
N ILE A 70 -8.67 -8.24 10.80
CA ILE A 70 -7.44 -9.03 10.70
C ILE A 70 -7.07 -9.61 12.08
N ASP A 71 -7.12 -8.79 13.14
CA ASP A 71 -6.83 -9.24 14.50
C ASP A 71 -7.82 -10.30 14.97
N LYS A 72 -9.10 -10.20 14.58
CA LYS A 72 -10.16 -11.13 14.98
C LYS A 72 -10.20 -12.42 14.16
N PHE A 73 -10.11 -12.32 12.84
CA PHE A 73 -10.31 -13.43 11.90
C PHE A 73 -9.02 -13.94 11.26
N GLY A 74 -7.92 -13.24 11.48
CA GLY A 74 -6.63 -13.51 10.82
C GLY A 74 -6.53 -12.92 9.41
N ALA A 75 -5.30 -12.63 9.02
CA ALA A 75 -5.01 -12.00 7.72
C ALA A 75 -5.41 -12.88 6.53
N ARG A 76 -5.28 -14.22 6.64
CA ARG A 76 -5.68 -15.18 5.59
C ARG A 76 -7.13 -14.97 5.15
N MET A 77 -8.07 -15.00 6.12
CA MET A 77 -9.50 -14.87 5.82
C MET A 77 -9.82 -13.48 5.27
N VAL A 78 -9.22 -12.43 5.84
CA VAL A 78 -9.48 -11.06 5.41
C VAL A 78 -8.94 -10.82 3.99
N ILE A 79 -7.70 -11.22 3.67
CA ILE A 79 -7.14 -11.07 2.31
C ILE A 79 -7.95 -11.90 1.31
N SER A 80 -8.34 -13.15 1.66
CA SER A 80 -9.16 -14.00 0.78
C SER A 80 -10.52 -13.38 0.48
N ALA A 81 -11.26 -12.98 1.52
CA ALA A 81 -12.57 -12.35 1.37
C ALA A 81 -12.47 -11.03 0.60
N SER A 82 -11.43 -10.25 0.84
CA SER A 82 -11.15 -8.99 0.16
C SER A 82 -10.82 -9.18 -1.32
N THR A 83 -9.98 -10.15 -1.64
CA THR A 83 -9.66 -10.49 -3.03
C THR A 83 -10.92 -10.94 -3.79
N LEU A 84 -11.74 -11.76 -3.15
CA LEU A 84 -13.02 -12.20 -3.73
C LEU A 84 -13.99 -11.03 -3.91
N LEU A 85 -14.11 -10.13 -2.93
CA LEU A 85 -14.95 -8.93 -3.00
C LEU A 85 -14.54 -8.02 -4.15
N VAL A 86 -13.24 -7.76 -4.32
CA VAL A 86 -12.73 -6.95 -5.44
C VAL A 86 -12.98 -7.65 -6.77
N GLY A 87 -12.75 -8.97 -6.83
CA GLY A 87 -13.00 -9.77 -8.03
C GLY A 87 -14.48 -9.73 -8.47
N ILE A 88 -15.40 -9.93 -7.54
CA ILE A 88 -16.85 -9.83 -7.79
C ILE A 88 -17.20 -8.39 -8.21
N SER A 89 -16.67 -7.38 -7.53
CA SER A 89 -16.94 -5.98 -7.87
C SER A 89 -16.48 -5.63 -9.29
N PHE A 90 -15.26 -6.05 -9.68
CA PHE A 90 -14.78 -5.85 -11.05
C PHE A 90 -15.64 -6.59 -12.06
N PHE A 91 -16.01 -7.84 -11.78
CA PHE A 91 -16.91 -8.57 -12.65
C PHE A 91 -18.27 -7.87 -12.79
N MET A 92 -18.84 -7.35 -11.70
CA MET A 92 -20.12 -6.61 -11.73
C MET A 92 -20.01 -5.25 -12.45
N ILE A 93 -18.86 -4.58 -12.41
CA ILE A 93 -18.63 -3.32 -13.13
C ILE A 93 -18.87 -3.50 -14.64
N SER A 94 -18.60 -4.68 -15.21
CA SER A 94 -18.85 -4.95 -16.62
C SER A 94 -20.32 -4.83 -17.05
N PHE A 95 -21.25 -4.94 -16.11
CA PHE A 95 -22.71 -4.85 -16.33
C PHE A 95 -23.30 -3.48 -16.00
N VAL A 96 -22.47 -2.51 -15.64
CA VAL A 96 -22.92 -1.15 -15.31
C VAL A 96 -23.58 -0.48 -16.49
N GLN A 97 -24.75 0.12 -16.25
CA GLN A 97 -25.55 0.86 -17.22
C GLN A 97 -25.77 2.33 -16.81
N VAL A 98 -25.66 2.61 -15.50
CA VAL A 98 -25.90 3.95 -14.93
C VAL A 98 -24.79 4.34 -13.95
N PRO A 99 -24.43 5.62 -13.88
CA PRO A 99 -23.24 6.08 -13.12
C PRO A 99 -23.26 5.73 -11.64
N TRP A 100 -24.40 5.76 -10.95
CA TRP A 100 -24.46 5.47 -9.51
C TRP A 100 -23.98 4.05 -9.17
N GLN A 101 -24.12 3.10 -10.08
CA GLN A 101 -23.62 1.72 -9.89
C GLN A 101 -22.10 1.69 -9.75
N LEU A 102 -21.39 2.56 -10.49
CA LEU A 102 -19.93 2.69 -10.34
C LEU A 102 -19.55 3.19 -8.94
N PHE A 103 -20.27 4.16 -8.39
CA PHE A 103 -20.03 4.63 -7.02
C PHE A 103 -20.13 3.50 -6.01
N VAL A 104 -21.19 2.71 -6.08
CA VAL A 104 -21.41 1.58 -5.16
C VAL A 104 -20.34 0.50 -5.34
N LEU A 105 -20.06 0.09 -6.56
CA LEU A 105 -19.09 -0.97 -6.84
C LEU A 105 -17.67 -0.54 -6.48
N TYR A 106 -17.28 0.71 -6.75
CA TYR A 106 -15.99 1.23 -6.31
C TYR A 106 -15.88 1.44 -4.79
N ALA A 107 -16.99 1.65 -4.10
CA ALA A 107 -17.00 1.59 -2.63
C ALA A 107 -16.62 0.18 -2.13
N PHE A 108 -17.20 -0.88 -2.72
CA PHE A 108 -16.83 -2.27 -2.39
C PHE A 108 -15.38 -2.60 -2.81
N VAL A 109 -14.94 -2.15 -3.99
CA VAL A 109 -13.53 -2.27 -4.41
C VAL A 109 -12.62 -1.65 -3.34
N SER A 110 -12.93 -0.45 -2.86
CA SER A 110 -12.11 0.28 -1.89
C SER A 110 -12.00 -0.43 -0.54
N ILE A 111 -13.11 -0.98 -0.04
CA ILE A 111 -13.13 -1.81 1.17
C ILE A 111 -12.29 -3.07 0.96
N GLY A 112 -12.47 -3.76 -0.15
CA GLY A 112 -11.71 -4.96 -0.47
C GLY A 112 -10.22 -4.69 -0.64
N VAL A 113 -9.84 -3.62 -1.32
CA VAL A 113 -8.46 -3.16 -1.44
C VAL A 113 -7.85 -2.89 -0.05
N GLY A 114 -8.63 -2.33 0.88
CA GLY A 114 -8.23 -2.15 2.27
C GLY A 114 -7.82 -3.45 2.96
N GLY A 115 -8.51 -4.55 2.70
CA GLY A 115 -8.20 -5.84 3.32
C GLY A 115 -7.02 -6.59 2.68
N ALA A 116 -6.76 -6.38 1.39
CA ALA A 116 -5.58 -6.87 0.70
C ALA A 116 -4.53 -5.75 0.61
N SER A 117 -4.10 -5.23 1.76
CA SER A 117 -3.23 -4.06 1.90
C SER A 117 -2.11 -4.28 2.91
N ASN A 118 -1.30 -3.26 3.08
CA ASN A 118 -0.17 -3.22 3.99
C ASN A 118 -0.52 -3.54 5.45
N VAL A 119 -1.77 -3.29 5.87
CA VAL A 119 -2.23 -3.68 7.22
C VAL A 119 -2.11 -5.20 7.40
N ALA A 120 -2.65 -5.96 6.46
CA ALA A 120 -2.58 -7.42 6.49
C ALA A 120 -1.13 -7.94 6.31
N GLY A 121 -0.38 -7.33 5.40
CA GLY A 121 1.03 -7.66 5.16
C GLY A 121 1.89 -7.47 6.41
N THR A 122 1.71 -6.37 7.13
CA THR A 122 2.45 -6.08 8.36
C THR A 122 2.18 -7.13 9.44
N VAL A 123 0.92 -7.51 9.62
CA VAL A 123 0.54 -8.55 10.60
C VAL A 123 1.13 -9.90 10.23
N LEU A 124 1.05 -10.31 8.95
CA LEU A 124 1.65 -11.57 8.49
C LEU A 124 3.16 -11.59 8.69
N VAL A 125 3.86 -10.53 8.29
CA VAL A 125 5.32 -10.44 8.47
C VAL A 125 5.69 -10.43 9.95
N ALA A 126 4.93 -9.76 10.80
CA ALA A 126 5.17 -9.77 12.25
C ALA A 126 5.07 -11.18 12.84
N ASN A 127 4.13 -12.02 12.35
CA ASN A 127 3.92 -13.39 12.81
C ASN A 127 4.99 -14.37 12.27
N TRP A 128 5.32 -14.26 10.97
CA TRP A 128 6.17 -15.24 10.28
C TRP A 128 7.67 -14.95 10.36
N PHE A 129 8.07 -13.71 10.71
CA PHE A 129 9.45 -13.27 10.70
C PHE A 129 9.88 -12.69 12.05
N THR A 130 10.99 -13.19 12.59
CA THR A 130 11.74 -12.52 13.68
C THR A 130 12.96 -11.80 13.13
N LYS A 131 13.55 -12.33 12.06
CA LYS A 131 14.63 -11.71 11.28
C LYS A 131 14.14 -11.38 9.87
N LYS A 132 14.73 -10.40 9.22
CA LYS A 132 14.42 -9.97 7.84
C LYS A 132 12.99 -9.41 7.66
N ARG A 133 12.39 -8.83 8.72
CA ARG A 133 11.07 -8.20 8.67
C ARG A 133 11.03 -7.04 7.67
N GLY A 134 12.06 -6.18 7.70
CA GLY A 134 12.16 -5.04 6.79
C GLY A 134 12.23 -5.46 5.33
N LEU A 135 13.06 -6.47 5.01
CA LEU A 135 13.12 -7.02 3.65
C LEU A 135 11.77 -7.61 3.21
N ALA A 136 11.11 -8.38 4.08
CA ALA A 136 9.79 -8.96 3.76
C ALA A 136 8.75 -7.88 3.48
N LEU A 137 8.68 -6.84 4.31
CA LEU A 137 7.80 -5.68 4.10
C LEU A 137 8.16 -4.92 2.83
N GLY A 138 9.45 -4.69 2.56
CA GLY A 138 9.91 -4.05 1.33
C GLY A 138 9.50 -4.81 0.06
N ILE A 139 9.53 -6.15 0.08
CA ILE A 139 9.04 -6.98 -1.02
C ILE A 139 7.52 -6.81 -1.20
N LEU A 140 6.75 -6.76 -0.12
CA LEU A 140 5.30 -6.55 -0.19
C LEU A 140 4.96 -5.17 -0.78
N GLU A 141 5.66 -4.12 -0.34
CA GLU A 141 5.52 -2.77 -0.90
C GLU A 141 5.87 -2.72 -2.40
N ALA A 142 6.92 -3.44 -2.81
CA ALA A 142 7.25 -3.54 -4.23
C ALA A 142 6.11 -4.17 -5.05
N GLY A 143 5.30 -5.05 -4.45
CA GLY A 143 4.10 -5.62 -5.09
C GLY A 143 3.11 -4.57 -5.57
N PHE A 144 2.96 -3.48 -4.82
CA PHE A 144 2.16 -2.33 -5.22
C PHE A 144 2.69 -1.67 -6.50
N GLY A 145 3.98 -1.35 -6.54
CA GLY A 145 4.64 -0.75 -7.72
C GLY A 145 4.61 -1.66 -8.94
N PHE A 146 4.88 -2.96 -8.77
CA PHE A 146 4.79 -3.95 -9.85
C PHE A 146 3.35 -4.10 -10.35
N GLY A 147 2.35 -4.04 -9.47
CA GLY A 147 0.94 -4.07 -9.83
C GLY A 147 0.58 -2.89 -10.75
N GLN A 148 1.00 -1.69 -10.40
CA GLN A 148 0.83 -0.50 -11.23
C GLN A 148 1.53 -0.66 -12.59
N MET A 149 2.78 -1.11 -12.59
CA MET A 149 3.59 -1.26 -13.80
C MET A 149 3.02 -2.31 -14.78
N LEU A 150 2.37 -3.36 -14.28
CA LEU A 150 1.84 -4.44 -15.13
C LEU A 150 0.36 -4.26 -15.48
N LEU A 151 -0.47 -3.94 -14.47
CA LEU A 151 -1.93 -3.95 -14.67
C LEU A 151 -2.45 -2.66 -15.30
N VAL A 152 -1.79 -1.52 -15.12
CA VAL A 152 -2.24 -0.28 -15.77
C VAL A 152 -2.03 -0.36 -17.30
N PRO A 153 -0.81 -0.62 -17.82
CA PRO A 153 -0.63 -0.80 -19.26
C PRO A 153 -1.38 -2.03 -19.80
N GLY A 154 -1.44 -3.12 -19.03
CA GLY A 154 -2.20 -4.31 -19.39
C GLY A 154 -3.70 -4.00 -19.58
N SER A 155 -4.29 -3.20 -18.69
CA SER A 155 -5.69 -2.76 -18.82
C SER A 155 -5.90 -1.89 -20.05
N LEU A 156 -4.98 -0.94 -20.32
CA LEU A 156 -5.05 -0.10 -21.54
C LEU A 156 -5.01 -0.94 -22.82
N LEU A 157 -4.12 -1.95 -22.89
CA LEU A 157 -4.05 -2.87 -24.02
C LEU A 157 -5.33 -3.69 -24.15
N LEU A 158 -5.85 -4.26 -23.06
CA LEU A 158 -7.09 -5.03 -23.09
C LEU A 158 -8.29 -4.16 -23.50
N ILE A 159 -8.38 -2.92 -23.02
CA ILE A 159 -9.44 -1.97 -23.43
C ILE A 159 -9.32 -1.66 -24.92
N HIS A 160 -8.10 -1.50 -25.43
CA HIS A 160 -7.87 -1.21 -26.85
C HIS A 160 -8.32 -2.37 -27.77
N TYR A 161 -8.04 -3.63 -27.37
CA TYR A 161 -8.34 -4.80 -28.20
C TYR A 161 -9.77 -5.35 -28.01
N PHE A 162 -10.31 -5.24 -26.81
CA PHE A 162 -11.58 -5.90 -26.47
C PHE A 162 -12.69 -4.94 -26.03
N ASP A 163 -12.42 -4.03 -25.21
CA ASP A 163 -13.25 -3.00 -24.58
C ASP A 163 -13.13 -3.02 -23.04
N TRP A 164 -13.67 -2.01 -22.36
CA TRP A 164 -13.58 -1.88 -20.91
C TRP A 164 -14.42 -2.90 -20.13
N ARG A 165 -15.57 -3.35 -20.70
CA ARG A 165 -16.44 -4.35 -20.06
C ARG A 165 -15.76 -5.72 -19.99
N ILE A 166 -15.21 -6.17 -21.12
CA ILE A 166 -14.44 -7.42 -21.20
C ILE A 166 -13.20 -7.35 -20.32
N THR A 167 -12.52 -6.21 -20.29
CA THR A 167 -11.36 -6.00 -19.43
C THR A 167 -11.72 -6.18 -17.95
N HIS A 168 -12.85 -5.64 -17.48
CA HIS A 168 -13.33 -5.84 -16.11
C HIS A 168 -13.73 -7.29 -15.83
N ILE A 169 -14.34 -8.00 -16.79
CA ILE A 169 -14.60 -9.45 -16.67
C ILE A 169 -13.29 -10.20 -16.46
N LEU A 170 -12.28 -9.95 -17.30
CA LEU A 170 -10.99 -10.63 -17.21
C LEU A 170 -10.27 -10.36 -15.88
N LEU A 171 -10.25 -9.10 -15.42
CA LEU A 171 -9.68 -8.74 -14.13
C LEU A 171 -10.43 -9.39 -12.96
N GLY A 172 -11.78 -9.38 -13.01
CA GLY A 172 -12.61 -10.01 -11.98
C GLY A 172 -12.41 -11.53 -11.94
N VAL A 173 -12.44 -12.20 -13.09
CA VAL A 173 -12.21 -13.65 -13.22
C VAL A 173 -10.80 -14.02 -12.76
N PHE A 174 -9.78 -13.24 -13.15
CA PHE A 174 -8.39 -13.43 -12.69
C PHE A 174 -8.29 -13.39 -11.16
N LEU A 175 -8.92 -12.41 -10.51
CA LEU A 175 -8.93 -12.30 -9.05
C LEU A 175 -9.68 -13.47 -8.40
N MET A 176 -10.86 -13.85 -8.93
CA MET A 176 -11.70 -14.89 -8.34
C MET A 176 -11.16 -16.30 -8.56
N LEU A 177 -10.65 -16.61 -9.75
CA LEU A 177 -10.27 -17.98 -10.10
C LEU A 177 -8.78 -18.29 -9.91
N ILE A 178 -7.93 -17.27 -9.86
CA ILE A 178 -6.47 -17.47 -9.71
C ILE A 178 -6.00 -16.94 -8.35
N ILE A 179 -6.17 -15.64 -8.08
CA ILE A 179 -5.58 -15.03 -6.87
C ILE A 179 -6.30 -15.50 -5.60
N PHE A 180 -7.63 -15.48 -5.59
CA PHE A 180 -8.41 -15.93 -4.42
C PHE A 180 -8.08 -17.37 -3.99
N PRO A 181 -8.09 -18.39 -4.86
CA PRO A 181 -7.69 -19.73 -4.47
C PRO A 181 -6.24 -19.83 -4.00
N VAL A 182 -5.31 -19.14 -4.68
CA VAL A 182 -3.90 -19.12 -4.27
C VAL A 182 -3.76 -18.57 -2.84
N VAL A 183 -4.41 -17.45 -2.55
CA VAL A 183 -4.42 -16.88 -1.19
C VAL A 183 -5.08 -17.84 -0.20
N LEU A 184 -6.25 -18.37 -0.52
CA LEU A 184 -7.01 -19.25 0.37
C LEU A 184 -6.25 -20.53 0.73
N PHE A 185 -5.56 -21.16 -0.22
CA PHE A 185 -4.90 -22.45 0.00
C PHE A 185 -3.47 -22.32 0.55
N PHE A 186 -2.72 -21.29 0.15
CA PHE A 186 -1.31 -21.17 0.50
C PHE A 186 -1.05 -20.20 1.66
N LEU A 187 -1.91 -19.22 1.91
CA LEU A 187 -1.71 -18.29 3.02
C LEU A 187 -2.01 -18.97 4.36
N ARG A 188 -1.18 -18.68 5.38
CA ARG A 188 -1.36 -19.12 6.77
C ARG A 188 -1.10 -17.93 7.68
N ASN A 189 -1.86 -17.81 8.78
CA ASN A 189 -1.74 -16.69 9.70
C ASN A 189 -0.48 -16.78 10.56
N GLN A 190 -0.14 -17.99 10.99
CA GLN A 190 0.91 -18.26 11.96
C GLN A 190 1.76 -19.47 11.54
N PRO A 191 3.05 -19.50 11.94
CA PRO A 191 3.93 -20.63 11.67
C PRO A 191 3.44 -21.96 12.30
N ASP A 192 2.79 -21.88 13.47
CA ASP A 192 2.27 -23.04 14.21
C ASP A 192 1.24 -23.84 13.39
N GLU A 193 0.51 -23.21 12.45
CA GLU A 193 -0.38 -23.91 11.50
C GLU A 193 0.36 -24.89 10.57
N LYS A 194 1.69 -24.87 10.57
CA LYS A 194 2.58 -25.70 9.75
C LYS A 194 3.64 -26.43 10.57
N ASP A 195 3.49 -26.47 11.89
CA ASP A 195 4.48 -27.03 12.83
C ASP A 195 5.88 -26.41 12.59
N MET A 196 5.95 -25.12 12.35
CA MET A 196 7.20 -24.38 12.03
C MET A 196 7.42 -23.25 13.04
N GLU A 197 8.68 -22.89 13.24
CA GLU A 197 9.05 -21.67 13.95
C GLU A 197 9.09 -20.48 12.98
N PRO A 198 8.91 -19.23 13.50
CA PRO A 198 9.13 -18.03 12.70
C PRO A 198 10.55 -18.00 12.09
N LEU A 199 10.70 -17.41 10.92
CA LEU A 199 12.00 -17.28 10.28
C LEU A 199 12.95 -16.42 11.15
N GLY A 200 13.98 -17.04 11.68
CA GLY A 200 14.93 -16.44 12.61
C GLY A 200 14.85 -17.01 14.03
N GLY A 201 13.97 -18.01 14.24
CA GLY A 201 13.73 -18.70 15.52
C GLY A 201 12.84 -17.90 16.47
N LEU A 202 12.40 -18.55 17.53
CA LEU A 202 11.68 -17.87 18.60
C LEU A 202 12.60 -16.82 19.23
N GLN A 203 12.13 -15.60 19.43
CA GLN A 203 12.82 -14.68 20.33
C GLN A 203 12.88 -15.36 21.70
N ARG A 204 14.08 -15.59 22.24
CA ARG A 204 14.22 -15.98 23.65
C ARG A 204 13.43 -14.95 24.47
N LYS A 205 12.24 -15.33 24.91
CA LYS A 205 11.61 -14.69 26.05
C LYS A 205 12.61 -14.90 27.20
N ASP A 206 13.10 -13.82 27.79
CA ASP A 206 13.67 -13.92 29.12
C ASP A 206 12.74 -14.80 29.95
N GLN A 207 13.33 -15.83 30.56
CA GLN A 207 12.62 -16.80 31.39
C GLN A 207 12.11 -16.10 32.65
N SER A 208 11.06 -15.33 32.52
CA SER A 208 10.18 -14.97 33.61
C SER A 208 8.80 -15.52 33.23
N THR A 209 8.50 -16.61 33.87
CA THR A 209 7.22 -17.30 33.99
C THR A 209 6.01 -16.40 33.75
N VAL A 210 5.49 -16.41 32.54
CA VAL A 210 4.10 -16.07 32.27
C VAL A 210 3.62 -17.09 31.22
N GLU A 211 2.65 -17.93 31.63
CA GLU A 211 1.89 -18.81 30.74
C GLU A 211 1.44 -18.08 29.47
N PRO A 212 1.23 -18.78 28.35
CA PRO A 212 0.67 -18.16 27.16
C PRO A 212 -0.73 -17.65 27.51
N GLU A 213 -0.80 -16.43 28.01
CA GLU A 213 -2.08 -15.72 28.09
C GLU A 213 -2.66 -15.75 26.66
N LYS A 214 -3.71 -16.55 26.48
CA LYS A 214 -4.65 -16.39 25.38
C LYS A 214 -4.79 -14.88 25.23
N THR A 215 -4.52 -14.35 24.06
CA THR A 215 -4.73 -12.95 23.72
C THR A 215 -6.17 -12.59 24.05
N THR A 216 -6.42 -12.37 25.34
CA THR A 216 -7.60 -11.66 25.81
C THR A 216 -7.53 -10.34 25.06
N GLU A 217 -8.53 -10.05 24.25
CA GLU A 217 -8.67 -8.76 23.58
C GLU A 217 -8.35 -7.69 24.62
N ALA A 218 -7.15 -7.16 24.57
CA ALA A 218 -6.79 -6.06 25.44
C ALA A 218 -7.76 -4.94 25.08
N LYS A 219 -8.80 -4.76 25.88
CA LYS A 219 -9.79 -3.68 25.78
C LYS A 219 -9.04 -2.39 26.03
N PHE A 220 -8.20 -1.97 25.08
CA PHE A 220 -7.59 -0.64 25.17
C PHE A 220 -8.60 0.39 24.73
N SER A 221 -8.66 1.47 25.50
CA SER A 221 -9.46 2.62 25.12
C SER A 221 -8.71 3.39 24.02
N LEU A 222 -9.42 3.72 22.93
CA LEU A 222 -8.90 4.63 21.88
C LEU A 222 -8.37 5.94 22.51
N ARG A 223 -9.01 6.41 23.60
CA ARG A 223 -8.59 7.59 24.36
C ARG A 223 -7.21 7.40 25.00
N GLU A 224 -6.92 6.21 25.51
CA GLU A 224 -5.59 5.88 26.07
C GLU A 224 -4.50 5.92 24.99
N LEU A 225 -4.79 5.37 23.81
CA LEU A 225 -3.88 5.35 22.67
C LEU A 225 -3.57 6.77 22.18
N LEU A 226 -4.62 7.59 21.99
CA LEU A 226 -4.49 8.98 21.55
C LEU A 226 -3.73 9.87 22.59
N GLY A 227 -3.74 9.48 23.86
CA GLY A 227 -2.96 10.14 24.93
C GLY A 227 -1.46 9.82 24.91
N LYS A 228 -1.04 8.77 24.17
CA LYS A 228 0.37 8.37 24.13
C LYS A 228 1.17 9.20 23.12
N ARG A 229 2.22 9.88 23.57
CA ARG A 229 3.14 10.63 22.70
C ARG A 229 3.75 9.76 21.61
N THR A 230 4.09 8.49 21.92
CA THR A 230 4.63 7.53 20.96
C THR A 230 3.70 7.29 19.76
N PHE A 231 2.36 7.31 19.98
CA PHE A 231 1.40 7.18 18.92
C PHE A 231 1.57 8.33 17.90
N TRP A 232 1.57 9.57 18.36
CA TRP A 232 1.71 10.73 17.49
C TRP A 232 3.08 10.84 16.84
N PHE A 233 4.15 10.41 17.52
CA PHE A 233 5.49 10.36 16.92
C PHE A 233 5.63 9.37 15.77
N VAL A 234 4.74 8.40 15.64
CA VAL A 234 4.69 7.48 14.50
C VAL A 234 3.70 7.96 13.44
N MET A 235 2.51 8.41 13.86
CA MET A 235 1.41 8.80 12.97
C MET A 235 1.71 10.09 12.19
N LEU A 236 2.21 11.15 12.86
CA LEU A 236 2.43 12.45 12.21
C LEU A 236 3.51 12.42 11.13
N PRO A 237 4.71 11.83 11.34
CA PRO A 237 5.66 11.69 10.25
C PRO A 237 5.11 10.88 9.08
N PHE A 238 4.29 9.86 9.34
CA PHE A 238 3.70 9.08 8.29
C PHE A 238 2.58 9.82 7.54
N ALA A 239 1.86 10.71 8.21
CA ALA A 239 0.96 11.66 7.54
C ALA A 239 1.74 12.63 6.63
N VAL A 240 2.92 13.12 7.08
CA VAL A 240 3.81 13.93 6.22
C VAL A 240 4.31 13.14 5.01
N CYS A 241 4.57 11.84 5.17
CA CYS A 241 4.86 10.96 4.03
C CYS A 241 3.70 10.97 3.03
N GLY A 242 2.46 10.74 3.48
CA GLY A 242 1.28 10.80 2.63
C GLY A 242 1.12 12.15 1.93
N PHE A 243 1.30 13.24 2.67
CA PHE A 243 1.22 14.61 2.13
C PHE A 243 2.22 14.83 1.00
N THR A 244 3.47 14.45 1.19
CA THR A 244 4.55 14.73 0.24
C THR A 244 4.63 13.73 -0.91
N SER A 245 4.31 12.45 -0.70
CA SER A 245 4.31 11.41 -1.73
C SER A 245 3.04 11.47 -2.56
N THR A 246 2.00 10.79 -2.11
CA THR A 246 0.73 10.65 -2.86
C THR A 246 0.02 11.99 -3.05
N GLY A 247 0.01 12.85 -2.02
CA GLY A 247 -0.65 14.14 -2.10
C GLY A 247 0.06 15.11 -3.04
N LEU A 248 1.31 15.43 -2.77
CA LEU A 248 2.04 16.45 -3.52
C LEU A 248 2.62 15.90 -4.83
N MET A 249 3.45 14.84 -4.76
CA MET A 249 4.19 14.40 -5.95
C MET A 249 3.31 13.70 -6.97
N ASP A 250 2.51 12.71 -6.58
CA ASP A 250 1.68 11.98 -7.54
C ASP A 250 0.64 12.89 -8.20
N THR A 251 0.20 13.96 -7.51
CA THR A 251 -0.85 14.87 -8.02
C THR A 251 -0.27 16.06 -8.77
N HIS A 252 0.80 16.66 -8.27
CA HIS A 252 1.24 17.99 -8.72
C HIS A 252 2.56 18.00 -9.49
N LEU A 253 3.34 16.91 -9.55
CA LEU A 253 4.62 16.90 -10.25
C LEU A 253 4.47 17.20 -11.76
N ILE A 254 3.49 16.58 -12.42
CA ILE A 254 3.25 16.78 -13.85
C ILE A 254 2.76 18.21 -14.13
N PRO A 255 1.71 18.72 -13.45
CA PRO A 255 1.31 20.12 -13.57
C PRO A 255 2.46 21.11 -13.29
N PHE A 256 3.25 20.88 -12.25
CA PHE A 256 4.42 21.69 -11.92
C PHE A 256 5.45 21.72 -13.06
N ALA A 257 5.82 20.55 -13.59
CA ALA A 257 6.76 20.45 -14.71
C ALA A 257 6.23 21.18 -15.95
N SER A 258 4.95 21.07 -16.25
CA SER A 258 4.30 21.79 -17.35
C SER A 258 4.30 23.32 -17.11
N TYR A 259 4.03 23.75 -15.89
CA TYR A 259 4.07 25.17 -15.51
C TYR A 259 5.50 25.76 -15.66
N CYS A 260 6.52 24.99 -15.31
CA CYS A 260 7.93 25.37 -15.52
C CYS A 260 8.37 25.33 -17.00
N GLY A 261 7.49 24.96 -17.94
CA GLY A 261 7.77 24.94 -19.37
C GLY A 261 8.57 23.72 -19.86
N PHE A 262 8.66 22.65 -19.05
CA PHE A 262 9.33 21.41 -19.48
C PHE A 262 8.51 20.66 -20.52
N SER A 263 9.19 20.07 -21.49
CA SER A 263 8.54 19.26 -22.53
C SER A 263 7.90 18.00 -21.95
N PRO A 264 6.85 17.46 -22.59
CA PRO A 264 6.24 16.19 -22.17
C PRO A 264 7.23 15.03 -22.09
N ALA A 265 8.25 15.01 -22.95
CA ALA A 265 9.30 13.99 -22.94
C ALA A 265 10.15 14.06 -21.65
N VAL A 266 10.58 15.25 -21.24
CA VAL A 266 11.34 15.48 -20.00
C VAL A 266 10.49 15.13 -18.78
N THR A 267 9.24 15.57 -18.76
CA THR A 267 8.28 15.26 -17.68
C THR A 267 8.08 13.76 -17.55
N SER A 268 7.85 13.05 -18.65
CA SER A 268 7.69 11.59 -18.66
C SER A 268 8.96 10.87 -18.18
N ALA A 269 10.14 11.36 -18.59
CA ALA A 269 11.42 10.83 -18.11
C ALA A 269 11.57 11.02 -16.60
N ALA A 270 11.21 12.19 -16.06
CA ALA A 270 11.28 12.47 -14.62
C ALA A 270 10.35 11.53 -13.82
N VAL A 271 9.09 11.34 -14.26
CA VAL A 271 8.15 10.40 -13.62
C VAL A 271 8.68 8.97 -13.67
N SER A 272 9.26 8.54 -14.80
CA SER A 272 9.82 7.19 -14.94
C SER A 272 11.04 6.96 -14.05
N ILE A 273 11.93 7.96 -13.94
CA ILE A 273 13.09 7.93 -13.04
C ILE A 273 12.63 7.87 -11.58
N LEU A 274 11.67 8.71 -11.20
CA LEU A 274 11.11 8.70 -9.85
C LEU A 274 10.57 7.31 -9.49
N ALA A 275 9.75 6.72 -10.36
CA ALA A 275 9.18 5.40 -10.15
C ALA A 275 10.25 4.29 -10.06
N GLY A 276 11.25 4.33 -10.95
CA GLY A 276 12.35 3.37 -10.93
C GLY A 276 13.19 3.44 -9.65
N PHE A 277 13.55 4.65 -9.23
CA PHE A 277 14.31 4.87 -8.00
C PHE A 277 13.47 4.58 -6.74
N ASN A 278 12.14 4.76 -6.80
CA ASN A 278 11.23 4.40 -5.72
C ASN A 278 11.26 2.88 -5.44
N ILE A 279 11.18 2.03 -6.47
CA ILE A 279 11.29 0.59 -6.31
C ILE A 279 12.65 0.22 -5.65
N VAL A 280 13.75 0.79 -6.13
CA VAL A 280 15.08 0.57 -5.56
C VAL A 280 15.13 1.03 -4.09
N GLY A 281 14.62 2.23 -3.81
CA GLY A 281 14.58 2.80 -2.46
C GLY A 281 13.78 1.96 -1.47
N ILE A 282 12.59 1.49 -1.86
CA ILE A 282 11.74 0.61 -1.06
C ILE A 282 12.50 -0.67 -0.65
N LEU A 283 13.10 -1.36 -1.62
CA LEU A 283 13.83 -2.60 -1.37
C LEU A 283 15.06 -2.36 -0.48
N LEU A 284 15.84 -1.32 -0.78
CA LEU A 284 17.02 -0.96 0.02
C LEU A 284 16.64 -0.58 1.44
N SER A 285 15.60 0.24 1.63
CA SER A 285 15.15 0.64 2.97
C SER A 285 14.68 -0.55 3.81
N GLY A 286 14.02 -1.53 3.19
CA GLY A 286 13.62 -2.78 3.83
C GLY A 286 14.83 -3.57 4.34
N VAL A 287 15.86 -3.74 3.49
CA VAL A 287 17.12 -4.43 3.87
C VAL A 287 17.88 -3.66 4.97
N ILE A 288 17.94 -2.34 4.85
CA ILE A 288 18.63 -1.48 5.82
C ILE A 288 17.90 -1.49 7.17
N ALA A 289 16.56 -1.48 7.17
CA ALA A 289 15.74 -1.56 8.39
C ALA A 289 15.98 -2.84 9.20
N ASP A 290 16.39 -3.93 8.55
CA ASP A 290 16.74 -5.19 9.22
C ASP A 290 18.13 -5.16 9.91
N ARG A 291 19.01 -4.26 9.48
CA ARG A 291 20.41 -4.19 9.95
C ARG A 291 20.69 -2.96 10.79
N TRP A 292 19.94 -1.91 10.59
CA TRP A 292 20.13 -0.62 11.23
C TRP A 292 18.88 -0.20 12.02
N SER A 293 19.01 0.75 12.93
CA SER A 293 17.87 1.26 13.69
C SER A 293 16.86 1.93 12.75
N SER A 294 15.62 1.40 12.70
CA SER A 294 14.53 1.98 11.90
C SER A 294 14.29 3.46 12.23
N ARG A 295 14.52 3.88 13.51
CA ARG A 295 14.42 5.29 13.90
C ARG A 295 15.46 6.16 13.20
N LYS A 296 16.74 5.73 13.20
CA LYS A 296 17.82 6.49 12.53
C LYS A 296 17.62 6.52 11.02
N LEU A 297 17.18 5.39 10.44
CA LEU A 297 16.86 5.30 9.03
C LEU A 297 15.73 6.27 8.64
N LEU A 298 14.65 6.33 9.42
CA LEU A 298 13.55 7.27 9.18
C LEU A 298 14.01 8.73 9.24
N VAL A 299 14.83 9.09 10.23
CA VAL A 299 15.40 10.45 10.32
C VAL A 299 16.17 10.80 9.04
N LEU A 300 17.03 9.88 8.55
CA LEU A 300 17.79 10.09 7.31
C LEU A 300 16.86 10.23 6.11
N LEU A 301 15.87 9.34 5.97
CA LEU A 301 14.93 9.36 4.83
C LEU A 301 14.09 10.65 4.81
N TYR A 302 13.57 11.09 5.95
CA TYR A 302 12.82 12.35 6.04
C TYR A 302 13.71 13.57 5.82
N PHE A 303 14.97 13.53 6.26
CA PHE A 303 15.94 14.61 5.99
C PHE A 303 16.23 14.73 4.49
N VAL A 304 16.56 13.61 3.83
CA VAL A 304 16.80 13.61 2.37
C VAL A 304 15.53 14.03 1.60
N ARG A 305 14.36 13.59 2.05
CA ARG A 305 13.06 14.01 1.50
C ARG A 305 12.86 15.52 1.60
N ALA A 306 13.14 16.11 2.76
CA ALA A 306 13.03 17.56 2.94
C ALA A 306 13.99 18.31 2.01
N LEU A 307 15.25 17.87 1.90
CA LEU A 307 16.22 18.46 0.99
C LEU A 307 15.79 18.35 -0.49
N SER A 308 15.24 17.19 -0.89
CA SER A 308 14.77 17.01 -2.26
C SER A 308 13.57 17.91 -2.57
N ILE A 309 12.63 18.10 -1.63
CA ILE A 309 11.52 19.04 -1.82
C ILE A 309 12.02 20.48 -1.91
N VAL A 310 13.01 20.88 -1.09
CA VAL A 310 13.62 22.20 -1.20
C VAL A 310 14.28 22.40 -2.57
N LEU A 311 14.84 21.33 -3.15
CA LEU A 311 15.43 21.38 -4.50
C LEU A 311 14.41 21.80 -5.57
N LEU A 312 13.10 21.48 -5.39
CA LEU A 312 12.04 21.92 -6.32
C LEU A 312 12.00 23.44 -6.52
N LEU A 313 12.35 24.22 -5.49
CA LEU A 313 12.36 25.69 -5.57
C LEU A 313 13.42 26.24 -6.54
N PHE A 314 14.40 25.43 -6.89
CA PHE A 314 15.55 25.81 -7.73
C PHE A 314 15.53 25.13 -9.11
N ILE A 315 14.46 24.40 -9.43
CA ILE A 315 14.37 23.69 -10.71
C ILE A 315 14.07 24.66 -11.83
N HIS A 316 15.10 24.94 -12.65
CA HIS A 316 14.99 25.78 -13.84
C HIS A 316 15.47 25.08 -15.12
N ASP A 317 16.07 23.89 -15.00
CA ASP A 317 16.56 23.10 -16.11
C ASP A 317 16.15 21.63 -16.03
N PRO A 318 16.10 20.90 -17.18
CA PRO A 318 15.70 19.50 -17.23
C PRO A 318 16.57 18.57 -16.39
N ILE A 319 17.87 18.79 -16.31
CA ILE A 319 18.80 17.92 -15.58
C ILE A 319 18.47 17.97 -14.09
N LEU A 320 18.22 19.17 -13.56
CA LEU A 320 17.89 19.34 -12.15
C LEU A 320 16.53 18.68 -11.79
N LEU A 321 15.56 18.70 -12.71
CA LEU A 321 14.30 17.96 -12.55
C LEU A 321 14.54 16.44 -12.50
N LEU A 322 15.40 15.88 -13.35
CA LEU A 322 15.74 14.46 -13.33
C LEU A 322 16.52 14.07 -12.08
N VAL A 323 17.44 14.92 -11.61
CA VAL A 323 18.16 14.73 -10.33
C VAL A 323 17.19 14.74 -9.16
N PHE A 324 16.26 15.70 -9.13
CA PHE A 324 15.18 15.73 -8.14
C PHE A 324 14.38 14.43 -8.16
N ALA A 325 13.93 13.98 -9.34
CA ALA A 325 13.16 12.76 -9.51
C ALA A 325 13.88 11.51 -8.98
N ALA A 326 15.20 11.42 -9.20
CA ALA A 326 16.01 10.34 -8.65
C ALA A 326 16.14 10.42 -7.13
N LEU A 327 16.48 11.59 -6.58
CA LEU A 327 16.64 11.78 -5.13
C LEU A 327 15.34 11.60 -4.36
N PHE A 328 14.25 12.20 -4.85
CA PHE A 328 12.94 12.03 -4.21
C PHE A 328 12.44 10.59 -4.36
N GLY A 329 12.59 9.98 -5.53
CA GLY A 329 12.19 8.60 -5.79
C GLY A 329 12.80 7.62 -4.80
N ILE A 330 14.12 7.73 -4.50
CA ILE A 330 14.76 6.84 -3.51
C ILE A 330 14.09 6.92 -2.13
N VAL A 331 13.59 8.08 -1.71
CA VAL A 331 13.03 8.29 -0.38
C VAL A 331 11.51 8.28 -0.34
N ASP A 332 10.85 8.20 -1.48
CA ASP A 332 9.40 8.37 -1.62
C ASP A 332 8.61 7.39 -0.74
N PHE A 333 8.47 6.13 -1.08
CA PHE A 333 7.85 5.12 -0.23
C PHE A 333 8.83 4.33 0.64
N SER A 334 10.12 4.69 0.65
CA SER A 334 11.14 4.03 1.46
C SER A 334 10.92 4.17 2.98
N THR A 335 10.10 5.10 3.41
CA THR A 335 9.72 5.30 4.81
C THR A 335 8.70 4.27 5.30
N VAL A 336 8.01 3.56 4.41
CA VAL A 336 6.88 2.67 4.76
C VAL A 336 7.36 1.47 5.58
N ALA A 337 8.28 0.65 5.04
CA ALA A 337 8.76 -0.56 5.70
C ALA A 337 9.39 -0.28 7.08
N PRO A 338 10.32 0.68 7.27
CA PRO A 338 10.86 0.97 8.59
C PRO A 338 9.83 1.54 9.56
N THR A 339 8.80 2.28 9.09
CA THR A 339 7.71 2.74 9.94
C THR A 339 6.84 1.58 10.44
N GLN A 340 6.53 0.62 9.57
CA GLN A 340 5.79 -0.60 9.94
C GLN A 340 6.56 -1.45 10.97
N VAL A 341 7.88 -1.64 10.75
CA VAL A 341 8.76 -2.34 11.71
C VAL A 341 8.76 -1.64 13.07
N LEU A 342 8.88 -0.32 13.07
CA LEU A 342 8.91 0.49 14.30
C LEU A 342 7.55 0.44 15.02
N THR A 343 6.46 0.50 14.28
CA THR A 343 5.09 0.37 14.80
C THR A 343 4.89 -0.97 15.50
N ALA A 344 5.29 -2.07 14.85
CA ALA A 344 5.20 -3.41 15.43
C ALA A 344 6.07 -3.56 16.70
N GLN A 345 7.20 -2.84 16.79
CA GLN A 345 8.05 -2.85 17.97
C GLN A 345 7.45 -2.06 19.15
N TYR A 346 6.88 -0.88 18.88
CA TYR A 346 6.39 0.01 19.93
C TYR A 346 5.02 -0.40 20.48
N PHE A 347 4.21 -1.05 19.67
CA PHE A 347 2.83 -1.40 20.02
C PHE A 347 2.60 -2.91 20.16
N LYS A 348 3.61 -3.65 20.66
CA LYS A 348 3.55 -5.11 20.87
C LYS A 348 2.37 -5.59 21.71
N ASN A 349 1.94 -4.76 22.66
CA ASN A 349 0.86 -5.07 23.60
C ASN A 349 -0.52 -4.59 23.14
N TYR A 350 -0.62 -4.12 21.89
CA TYR A 350 -1.83 -3.61 21.29
C TYR A 350 -2.23 -4.47 20.08
N SER A 351 -3.49 -4.36 19.67
CA SER A 351 -3.97 -4.88 18.39
C SER A 351 -3.15 -4.28 17.24
N LEU A 352 -2.22 -5.09 16.69
CA LEU A 352 -1.28 -4.61 15.68
C LEU A 352 -2.00 -4.19 14.40
N GLY A 353 -3.00 -4.97 13.97
CA GLY A 353 -3.77 -4.64 12.78
C GLY A 353 -4.50 -3.31 12.92
N PHE A 354 -5.14 -3.06 14.07
CA PHE A 354 -5.80 -1.78 14.33
C PHE A 354 -4.81 -0.59 14.33
N ILE A 355 -3.65 -0.73 15.00
CA ILE A 355 -2.63 0.34 15.05
C ILE A 355 -2.08 0.64 13.65
N VAL A 356 -1.78 -0.40 12.86
CA VAL A 356 -1.32 -0.25 11.48
C VAL A 356 -2.43 0.34 10.61
N GLY A 357 -3.68 -0.04 10.85
CA GLY A 357 -4.84 0.59 10.20
C GLY A 357 -4.92 2.10 10.48
N CYS A 358 -4.71 2.53 11.73
CA CYS A 358 -4.62 3.96 12.10
C CYS A 358 -3.43 4.64 11.42
N LEU A 359 -2.29 3.94 11.32
CA LEU A 359 -1.09 4.44 10.63
C LEU A 359 -1.40 4.78 9.18
N PHE A 360 -2.00 3.83 8.43
CA PHE A 360 -2.36 4.08 7.03
C PHE A 360 -3.50 5.08 6.87
N LEU A 361 -4.45 5.17 7.82
CA LEU A 361 -5.42 6.25 7.83
C LEU A 361 -4.74 7.62 7.96
N SER A 362 -3.73 7.77 8.83
CA SER A 362 -2.99 9.03 8.96
C SER A 362 -2.26 9.41 7.67
N HIS A 363 -1.70 8.43 6.97
CA HIS A 363 -1.11 8.62 5.64
C HIS A 363 -2.14 9.12 4.62
N GLN A 364 -3.34 8.53 4.58
CA GLN A 364 -4.39 8.96 3.66
C GLN A 364 -4.92 10.35 3.96
N ILE A 365 -5.01 10.73 5.23
CA ILE A 365 -5.34 12.12 5.63
C ILE A 365 -4.26 13.08 5.12
N GLY A 366 -2.98 12.73 5.31
CA GLY A 366 -1.86 13.47 4.75
C GLY A 366 -1.95 13.60 3.23
N SER A 367 -2.22 12.49 2.53
CA SER A 367 -2.37 12.46 1.07
C SER A 367 -3.49 13.39 0.57
N ALA A 368 -4.64 13.36 1.23
CA ALA A 368 -5.77 14.24 0.88
C ALA A 368 -5.41 15.72 1.05
N LEU A 369 -4.74 16.07 2.15
CA LEU A 369 -4.27 17.45 2.39
C LEU A 369 -3.20 17.87 1.38
N GLY A 370 -2.26 16.97 1.05
CA GLY A 370 -1.19 17.24 0.08
C GLY A 370 -1.69 17.36 -1.36
N ALA A 371 -2.81 16.71 -1.70
CA ALA A 371 -3.45 16.87 -3.00
C ALA A 371 -4.28 18.17 -3.09
N TYR A 372 -4.92 18.56 -1.97
CA TYR A 372 -5.85 19.70 -1.96
C TYR A 372 -5.14 21.04 -1.73
N VAL A 373 -4.31 21.14 -0.70
CA VAL A 373 -3.73 22.43 -0.26
C VAL A 373 -2.86 23.10 -1.35
N PRO A 374 -1.94 22.38 -2.04
CA PRO A 374 -1.15 23.01 -3.11
C PRO A 374 -2.00 23.40 -4.32
N GLY A 375 -3.12 22.72 -4.56
CA GLY A 375 -4.05 23.05 -5.64
C GLY A 375 -4.86 24.34 -5.42
N LEU A 376 -4.83 24.90 -4.20
CA LEU A 376 -5.46 26.20 -3.86
C LEU A 376 -4.50 27.39 -4.07
N MET A 377 -3.21 27.13 -4.24
CA MET A 377 -2.18 28.15 -4.44
C MET A 377 -1.91 28.36 -5.93
#